data_6e63413d3ef1e609f52cfd0554a3bac9
#
_entry.id   6e63413d3ef1e609f52cfd0554a3bac9
#
_cell.length_a   1.000
_cell.length_b   1.000
_cell.length_c   1.000
_cell.angle_alpha   90.00
_cell.angle_beta   90.00
_cell.angle_gamma   90.00
#
_symmetry.space_group_name_H-M   'P 1'
#
loop_
_entity.id
_entity.type
_entity.pdbx_description
1 polymer ?
#
loop_
_entity_poly.entity_id
_entity_poly.type
_entity_poly.pdbx_seq_one_letter_code
_entity_poly.pdbx_strand_id
1 'polypeptide(L)'
;MLRDEYLRRLVDEAHVELYLSANDGARLYWPWRMQPPKESNSRYRNACERYIIDSDPLDDSVTASDVLDTAHRLGAEVASLQDVYLNKDATVDSLLHGLEIADDHSFDGELLLPLQQPYVDCYKELGEPDELIGLGGLKDGTTRERITSTKEFRTEFGYGVWLHGFGWGVKDELAQAIRQEPRMLDSVDYSTPVQAADYSTSTPGSERMSVVAAQAGAKLIEDLREVGSYPQKATPADLRDSGQLSLIGDD
;
A
#
# COMPACT_ATOMS: atom_id res chain seq x y z
N MET A 1 -2.61 -26.38 -7.37
CA MET A 1 -3.45 -26.69 -6.19
C MET A 1 -2.69 -26.46 -4.87
N LEU A 2 -1.64 -27.23 -4.54
CA LEU A 2 -0.89 -27.02 -3.27
C LEU A 2 -0.21 -25.65 -3.13
N ARG A 3 0.27 -25.04 -4.22
CA ARG A 3 0.92 -23.73 -4.19
C ARG A 3 -0.09 -22.61 -3.92
N ASP A 4 -1.27 -22.68 -4.54
CA ASP A 4 -2.29 -21.64 -4.41
C ASP A 4 -2.94 -21.68 -3.03
N GLU A 5 -3.17 -22.89 -2.48
CA GLU A 5 -3.68 -23.08 -1.11
C GLU A 5 -2.67 -22.59 -0.07
N TYR A 6 -1.39 -22.87 -0.29
CA TYR A 6 -0.32 -22.40 0.58
C TYR A 6 -0.17 -20.87 0.54
N LEU A 7 -0.25 -20.25 -0.65
CA LEU A 7 -0.21 -18.80 -0.79
C LEU A 7 -1.40 -18.14 -0.11
N ARG A 8 -2.62 -18.67 -0.29
CA ARG A 8 -3.82 -18.17 0.39
C ARG A 8 -3.66 -18.19 1.90
N ARG A 9 -3.17 -19.29 2.44
CA ARG A 9 -2.91 -19.37 3.88
C ARG A 9 -1.91 -18.32 4.35
N LEU A 10 -0.83 -18.08 3.61
CA LEU A 10 0.14 -17.04 3.95
C LEU A 10 -0.48 -15.63 3.89
N VAL A 11 -1.36 -15.40 2.91
CA VAL A 11 -2.13 -14.16 2.77
C VAL A 11 -3.05 -13.95 3.97
N ASP A 12 -3.78 -14.99 4.36
CA ASP A 12 -4.69 -14.94 5.53
C ASP A 12 -3.95 -14.73 6.85
N GLU A 13 -2.70 -15.19 6.94
CA GLU A 13 -1.82 -15.02 8.11
C GLU A 13 -1.00 -13.72 8.07
N ALA A 14 -1.01 -12.98 6.96
CA ALA A 14 -0.19 -11.78 6.80
C ALA A 14 -0.73 -10.60 7.64
N HIS A 15 0.20 -9.88 8.28
CA HIS A 15 -0.14 -8.69 9.05
C HIS A 15 -0.17 -7.41 8.22
N VAL A 16 0.44 -7.44 7.03
CA VAL A 16 0.52 -6.32 6.10
C VAL A 16 0.29 -6.83 4.69
N GLU A 17 -0.55 -6.18 3.93
CA GLU A 17 -0.75 -6.46 2.51
C GLU A 17 0.44 -5.92 1.70
N LEU A 18 1.11 -6.79 0.93
CA LEU A 18 2.24 -6.43 0.09
C LEU A 18 1.76 -6.18 -1.34
N TYR A 19 1.52 -4.94 -1.71
CA TYR A 19 1.09 -4.57 -3.06
C TYR A 19 2.25 -4.62 -4.05
N LEU A 20 2.20 -5.53 -5.01
CA LEU A 20 3.20 -5.61 -6.07
C LEU A 20 2.98 -4.47 -7.07
N SER A 21 3.97 -3.56 -7.16
CA SER A 21 3.93 -2.33 -7.97
C SER A 21 4.88 -2.35 -9.17
N ALA A 22 5.02 -3.48 -9.87
CA ALA A 22 5.94 -3.60 -11.00
C ALA A 22 5.36 -4.38 -12.19
N ASN A 23 5.66 -3.90 -13.39
CA ASN A 23 5.14 -4.43 -14.65
C ASN A 23 5.66 -5.81 -15.01
N ASP A 24 6.93 -6.09 -14.79
CA ASP A 24 7.57 -7.35 -15.20
C ASP A 24 7.06 -8.56 -14.42
N GLY A 25 6.40 -8.37 -13.29
CA GLY A 25 5.65 -9.38 -12.56
C GLY A 25 4.27 -9.72 -13.13
N ALA A 26 3.90 -9.19 -14.29
CA ALA A 26 2.56 -9.28 -14.86
C ALA A 26 1.98 -10.69 -15.03
N ARG A 27 2.83 -11.67 -15.26
CA ARG A 27 2.43 -13.08 -15.40
C ARG A 27 2.39 -13.84 -14.08
N LEU A 28 2.77 -13.18 -13.00
CA LEU A 28 2.70 -13.72 -11.65
C LEU A 28 1.32 -13.42 -11.08
N TYR A 29 0.59 -14.45 -10.64
CA TYR A 29 -0.51 -14.25 -9.73
C TYR A 29 0.03 -13.79 -8.37
N TRP A 30 -0.49 -12.66 -7.89
CA TRP A 30 -0.22 -12.14 -6.56
C TRP A 30 -1.47 -11.44 -6.04
N PRO A 31 -1.91 -11.65 -4.78
CA PRO A 31 -3.21 -11.17 -4.30
C PRO A 31 -3.39 -9.67 -4.39
N TRP A 32 -2.33 -8.90 -4.17
CA TRP A 32 -2.39 -7.45 -4.09
C TRP A 32 -1.53 -6.79 -5.16
N ARG A 33 -2.11 -5.93 -5.97
CA ARG A 33 -1.39 -5.19 -7.01
C ARG A 33 -1.72 -3.71 -6.98
N MET A 34 -0.74 -2.90 -7.35
CA MET A 34 -0.85 -1.46 -7.47
C MET A 34 -0.09 -0.98 -8.71
N GLN A 35 -0.74 -0.21 -9.59
CA GLN A 35 -0.11 0.30 -10.81
C GLN A 35 -0.79 1.57 -11.30
N PRO A 36 -0.03 2.49 -11.95
CA PRO A 36 -0.58 3.68 -12.55
C PRO A 36 -1.46 3.37 -13.76
N PRO A 37 -2.35 4.30 -14.19
CA PRO A 37 -3.30 4.10 -15.30
C PRO A 37 -2.66 3.62 -16.60
N LYS A 38 -1.50 4.20 -16.97
CA LYS A 38 -0.78 3.87 -18.22
C LYS A 38 -0.26 2.43 -18.27
N GLU A 39 0.01 1.86 -17.11
CA GLU A 39 0.55 0.52 -16.96
C GLU A 39 -0.53 -0.50 -16.64
N SER A 40 -1.70 -0.05 -16.21
CA SER A 40 -2.81 -0.88 -15.79
C SER A 40 -3.55 -1.54 -16.97
N ASN A 41 -3.86 -2.80 -16.82
CA ASN A 41 -4.60 -3.57 -17.82
C ASN A 41 -5.33 -4.77 -17.22
N SER A 42 -6.25 -5.35 -17.99
CA SER A 42 -7.07 -6.51 -17.56
C SER A 42 -6.23 -7.76 -17.21
N ARG A 43 -5.02 -7.89 -17.74
CA ARG A 43 -4.15 -9.02 -17.41
C ARG A 43 -3.66 -8.92 -15.96
N TYR A 44 -3.31 -7.74 -15.51
CA TYR A 44 -2.91 -7.51 -14.12
C TYR A 44 -4.12 -7.67 -13.19
N ARG A 45 -5.26 -7.08 -13.56
CA ARG A 45 -6.49 -7.22 -12.79
C ARG A 45 -6.90 -8.69 -12.59
N ASN A 46 -6.79 -9.51 -13.63
CA ASN A 46 -7.09 -10.95 -13.57
C ASN A 46 -6.04 -11.78 -12.82
N ALA A 47 -4.91 -11.19 -12.45
CA ALA A 47 -3.81 -11.83 -11.74
C ALA A 47 -3.71 -11.42 -10.27
N CYS A 48 -4.74 -10.77 -9.72
CA CYS A 48 -4.80 -10.35 -8.32
C CYS A 48 -6.23 -10.46 -7.77
N GLU A 49 -6.37 -10.34 -6.46
CA GLU A 49 -7.64 -10.29 -5.74
C GLU A 49 -8.04 -8.83 -5.46
N ARG A 50 -7.09 -7.99 -5.07
CA ARG A 50 -7.29 -6.56 -4.84
C ARG A 50 -6.33 -5.74 -5.69
N TYR A 51 -6.86 -4.74 -6.40
CA TYR A 51 -6.14 -3.91 -7.33
C TYR A 51 -6.31 -2.44 -6.99
N ILE A 52 -5.19 -1.74 -6.80
CA ILE A 52 -5.14 -0.29 -6.63
C ILE A 52 -4.68 0.32 -7.96
N ILE A 53 -5.42 1.31 -8.46
CA ILE A 53 -4.93 2.19 -9.51
C ILE A 53 -4.24 3.37 -8.84
N ASP A 54 -2.93 3.48 -9.04
CA ASP A 54 -2.06 4.51 -8.46
C ASP A 54 -2.14 5.82 -9.25
N SER A 55 -2.01 6.95 -8.58
CA SER A 55 -2.04 8.27 -9.20
C SER A 55 -0.77 8.62 -9.98
N ASP A 56 0.34 7.90 -9.78
CA ASP A 56 1.66 8.22 -10.36
C ASP A 56 2.08 9.69 -10.14
N PRO A 57 2.40 10.07 -8.88
CA PRO A 57 2.65 11.49 -8.53
C PRO A 57 3.87 12.10 -9.22
N LEU A 58 4.62 11.32 -10.00
CA LEU A 58 5.76 11.76 -10.80
C LEU A 58 5.41 12.00 -12.28
N ASP A 59 4.17 11.74 -12.69
CA ASP A 59 3.67 11.96 -14.04
C ASP A 59 2.54 13.00 -14.04
N ASP A 60 2.87 14.27 -14.21
CA ASP A 60 1.93 15.40 -14.25
C ASP A 60 0.83 15.27 -15.33
N SER A 61 0.94 14.30 -16.23
CA SER A 61 -0.06 14.04 -17.26
C SER A 61 -1.18 13.08 -16.83
N VAL A 62 -1.07 12.46 -15.64
CA VAL A 62 -2.12 11.64 -15.05
C VAL A 62 -3.02 12.55 -14.22
N THR A 63 -4.32 12.47 -14.43
CA THR A 63 -5.33 13.23 -13.70
C THR A 63 -6.16 12.33 -12.79
N ALA A 64 -6.86 12.92 -11.81
CA ALA A 64 -7.79 12.15 -10.96
C ALA A 64 -8.86 11.41 -11.82
N SER A 65 -9.36 12.04 -12.88
CA SER A 65 -10.30 11.39 -13.82
C SER A 65 -9.67 10.18 -14.52
N ASP A 66 -8.40 10.25 -14.95
CA ASP A 66 -7.72 9.10 -15.60
C ASP A 66 -7.60 7.91 -14.65
N VAL A 67 -7.34 8.18 -13.37
CA VAL A 67 -7.26 7.15 -12.31
C VAL A 67 -8.64 6.51 -12.11
N LEU A 68 -9.67 7.32 -11.88
CA LEU A 68 -11.04 6.87 -11.64
C LEU A 68 -11.61 6.12 -12.85
N ASP A 69 -11.43 6.63 -14.08
CA ASP A 69 -11.84 5.99 -15.33
C ASP A 69 -11.17 4.62 -15.50
N THR A 70 -9.87 4.56 -15.18
CA THR A 70 -9.11 3.30 -15.26
C THR A 70 -9.57 2.30 -14.22
N ALA A 71 -9.79 2.75 -12.97
CA ALA A 71 -10.29 1.93 -11.88
C ALA A 71 -11.68 1.38 -12.20
N HIS A 72 -12.60 2.22 -12.61
CA HIS A 72 -13.95 1.82 -13.04
C HIS A 72 -13.92 0.82 -14.21
N ARG A 73 -13.19 1.12 -15.26
CA ARG A 73 -13.07 0.28 -16.47
C ARG A 73 -12.48 -1.10 -16.19
N LEU A 74 -11.55 -1.19 -15.26
CA LEU A 74 -10.89 -2.47 -14.89
C LEU A 74 -11.60 -3.19 -13.75
N GLY A 75 -12.57 -2.57 -13.07
CA GLY A 75 -13.17 -3.10 -11.86
C GLY A 75 -12.15 -3.23 -10.75
N ALA A 76 -11.27 -2.23 -10.59
CA ALA A 76 -10.36 -2.15 -9.47
C ALA A 76 -11.13 -1.81 -8.19
N GLU A 77 -10.67 -2.31 -7.05
CA GLU A 77 -11.31 -2.05 -5.77
C GLU A 77 -10.95 -0.68 -5.20
N VAL A 78 -9.78 -0.14 -5.58
CA VAL A 78 -9.26 1.11 -5.00
C VAL A 78 -8.70 2.02 -6.09
N ALA A 79 -8.99 3.33 -5.98
CA ALA A 79 -8.40 4.39 -6.77
C ALA A 79 -7.62 5.34 -5.85
N SER A 80 -6.31 5.53 -6.11
CA SER A 80 -5.48 6.49 -5.37
C SER A 80 -5.64 7.87 -5.98
N LEU A 81 -6.10 8.86 -5.21
CA LEU A 81 -6.15 10.25 -5.67
C LEU A 81 -4.74 10.84 -5.74
N GLN A 82 -4.61 11.98 -6.42
CA GLN A 82 -3.31 12.56 -6.73
C GLN A 82 -2.79 13.45 -5.59
N ASP A 83 -1.59 13.16 -5.10
CA ASP A 83 -0.83 14.03 -4.22
C ASP A 83 0.20 14.88 -4.99
N VAL A 84 0.79 15.83 -4.32
CA VAL A 84 1.92 16.62 -4.82
C VAL A 84 3.15 16.31 -3.98
N TYR A 85 4.10 15.62 -4.59
CA TYR A 85 5.26 15.06 -3.91
C TYR A 85 5.99 16.08 -3.04
N LEU A 86 6.18 15.73 -1.76
CA LEU A 86 6.81 16.55 -0.71
C LEU A 86 6.19 17.95 -0.50
N ASN A 87 4.92 18.13 -0.84
CA ASN A 87 4.22 19.40 -0.67
C ASN A 87 2.83 19.19 -0.06
N LYS A 88 2.72 19.35 1.26
CA LYS A 88 1.48 19.14 2.02
C LYS A 88 0.33 20.03 1.54
N ASP A 89 0.57 21.35 1.41
CA ASP A 89 -0.51 22.30 1.09
C ASP A 89 -1.08 22.04 -0.32
N ALA A 90 -0.21 21.84 -1.30
CA ALA A 90 -0.63 21.49 -2.64
C ALA A 90 -1.28 20.09 -2.70
N THR A 91 -0.89 19.16 -1.84
CA THR A 91 -1.54 17.85 -1.71
C THR A 91 -2.96 18.00 -1.16
N VAL A 92 -3.18 18.82 -0.13
CA VAL A 92 -4.52 19.07 0.40
C VAL A 92 -5.44 19.64 -0.68
N ASP A 93 -4.98 20.66 -1.42
CA ASP A 93 -5.76 21.25 -2.52
C ASP A 93 -6.07 20.22 -3.61
N SER A 94 -5.10 19.39 -3.99
CA SER A 94 -5.25 18.34 -4.99
C SER A 94 -6.25 17.26 -4.56
N LEU A 95 -6.15 16.80 -3.31
CA LEU A 95 -7.04 15.77 -2.77
C LEU A 95 -8.47 16.27 -2.62
N LEU A 96 -8.69 17.50 -2.14
CA LEU A 96 -10.02 18.11 -2.07
C LEU A 96 -10.66 18.19 -3.46
N HIS A 97 -9.89 18.64 -4.47
CA HIS A 97 -10.37 18.66 -5.85
C HIS A 97 -10.63 17.25 -6.41
N GLY A 98 -9.77 16.29 -6.08
CA GLY A 98 -9.93 14.89 -6.48
C GLY A 98 -11.20 14.25 -5.87
N LEU A 99 -11.53 14.57 -4.62
CA LEU A 99 -12.76 14.13 -3.95
C LEU A 99 -14.00 14.71 -4.64
N GLU A 100 -13.98 16.01 -5.01
CA GLU A 100 -15.09 16.61 -5.79
C GLU A 100 -15.31 15.90 -7.14
N ILE A 101 -14.22 15.53 -7.84
CA ILE A 101 -14.31 14.75 -9.09
C ILE A 101 -14.88 13.36 -8.81
N ALA A 102 -14.45 12.70 -7.74
CA ALA A 102 -14.88 11.35 -7.39
C ALA A 102 -16.38 11.31 -7.04
N ASP A 103 -16.92 12.32 -6.36
CA ASP A 103 -18.34 12.44 -6.02
C ASP A 103 -19.25 12.46 -7.28
N ASP A 104 -18.76 13.05 -8.37
CA ASP A 104 -19.48 13.11 -9.64
C ASP A 104 -19.16 11.90 -10.57
N HIS A 105 -18.22 11.02 -10.18
CA HIS A 105 -17.78 9.90 -10.99
C HIS A 105 -18.57 8.62 -10.72
N SER A 106 -18.62 7.71 -11.69
CA SER A 106 -19.29 6.41 -11.58
C SER A 106 -18.46 5.31 -10.92
N PHE A 107 -17.28 5.59 -10.42
CA PHE A 107 -16.48 4.67 -9.64
C PHE A 107 -17.11 4.52 -8.25
N ASP A 108 -17.38 3.28 -7.85
CA ASP A 108 -18.04 2.90 -6.61
C ASP A 108 -17.12 2.13 -5.64
N GLY A 109 -15.82 2.09 -5.93
CA GLY A 109 -14.80 1.51 -5.06
C GLY A 109 -14.31 2.49 -3.99
N GLU A 110 -13.30 2.06 -3.25
CA GLU A 110 -12.67 2.84 -2.18
C GLU A 110 -11.68 3.87 -2.76
N LEU A 111 -11.56 5.02 -2.12
CA LEU A 111 -10.54 6.01 -2.45
C LEU A 111 -9.35 5.87 -1.50
N LEU A 112 -8.15 6.01 -2.03
CA LEU A 112 -6.90 6.08 -1.26
C LEU A 112 -6.36 7.50 -1.37
N LEU A 113 -6.19 8.18 -0.22
CA LEU A 113 -5.72 9.54 -0.13
C LEU A 113 -4.25 9.59 0.30
N PRO A 114 -3.31 9.84 -0.60
CA PRO A 114 -1.89 9.96 -0.26
C PRO A 114 -1.63 11.28 0.46
N LEU A 115 -1.21 11.22 1.72
CA LEU A 115 -0.84 12.38 2.51
C LEU A 115 0.66 12.69 2.35
N GLN A 116 1.02 13.97 2.46
CA GLN A 116 2.41 14.42 2.56
C GLN A 116 2.70 15.01 3.96
N GLN A 117 3.97 14.93 4.39
CA GLN A 117 4.39 15.41 5.71
C GLN A 117 4.16 16.93 5.87
N PRO A 118 3.73 17.35 7.07
CA PRO A 118 3.37 16.58 8.27
C PRO A 118 2.02 15.88 8.14
N TYR A 119 1.98 14.56 8.24
CA TYR A 119 0.79 13.75 7.94
C TYR A 119 -0.41 14.07 8.82
N VAL A 120 -0.19 14.31 10.12
CA VAL A 120 -1.25 14.65 11.08
C VAL A 120 -1.96 15.94 10.66
N ASP A 121 -1.19 16.97 10.30
CA ASP A 121 -1.74 18.24 9.85
C ASP A 121 -2.46 18.10 8.52
N CYS A 122 -1.87 17.37 7.56
CA CYS A 122 -2.45 17.10 6.26
C CYS A 122 -3.84 16.43 6.39
N TYR A 123 -3.95 15.39 7.22
CA TYR A 123 -5.20 14.68 7.43
C TYR A 123 -6.27 15.55 8.13
N LYS A 124 -5.87 16.34 9.13
CA LYS A 124 -6.77 17.31 9.80
C LYS A 124 -7.30 18.37 8.84
N GLU A 125 -6.44 18.90 7.97
CA GLU A 125 -6.85 19.90 6.98
C GLU A 125 -7.82 19.35 5.94
N LEU A 126 -7.75 18.04 5.63
CA LEU A 126 -8.74 17.34 4.79
C LEU A 126 -10.08 17.09 5.51
N GLY A 127 -10.18 17.36 6.79
CA GLY A 127 -11.39 17.13 7.60
C GLY A 127 -11.53 15.69 8.10
N GLU A 128 -10.46 14.94 8.17
CA GLU A 128 -10.40 13.55 8.66
C GLU A 128 -11.42 12.64 7.95
N PRO A 129 -11.35 12.53 6.60
CA PRO A 129 -12.31 11.76 5.83
C PRO A 129 -12.23 10.26 6.16
N ASP A 130 -13.37 9.55 6.05
CA ASP A 130 -13.49 8.10 6.27
C ASP A 130 -13.08 7.32 5.00
N GLU A 131 -11.88 7.61 4.50
CA GLU A 131 -11.27 7.01 3.32
C GLU A 131 -10.00 6.24 3.69
N LEU A 132 -9.47 5.46 2.74
CA LEU A 132 -8.17 4.83 2.92
C LEU A 132 -7.06 5.90 2.88
N ILE A 133 -6.12 5.81 3.79
CA ILE A 133 -5.04 6.80 3.90
C ILE A 133 -3.70 6.19 3.49
N GLY A 134 -2.93 6.94 2.70
CA GLY A 134 -1.56 6.61 2.33
C GLY A 134 -0.55 7.61 2.88
N LEU A 135 0.60 7.16 3.36
CA LEU A 135 1.70 8.01 3.77
C LEU A 135 2.73 8.10 2.65
N GLY A 136 2.79 9.25 1.96
CA GLY A 136 3.69 9.53 0.85
C GLY A 136 5.09 9.99 1.30
N GLY A 137 6.06 9.98 0.36
CA GLY A 137 7.43 10.46 0.62
C GLY A 137 8.29 9.58 1.54
N LEU A 138 7.78 8.44 2.00
CA LEU A 138 8.50 7.58 2.95
C LEU A 138 9.77 6.96 2.37
N LYS A 139 9.87 6.77 1.05
CA LYS A 139 11.04 6.17 0.39
C LYS A 139 12.33 6.97 0.60
N ASP A 140 12.23 8.30 0.78
CA ASP A 140 13.37 9.18 0.95
C ASP A 140 13.78 9.35 2.42
N GLY A 141 12.96 8.88 3.35
CA GLY A 141 13.25 8.91 4.77
C GLY A 141 14.17 7.76 5.23
N THR A 142 14.84 7.97 6.35
CA THR A 142 15.50 6.89 7.09
C THR A 142 14.46 5.96 7.71
N THR A 143 14.84 4.74 8.05
CA THR A 143 13.99 3.80 8.80
C THR A 143 13.38 4.43 10.05
N ARG A 144 14.18 5.19 10.78
CA ARG A 144 13.74 5.86 12.02
C ARG A 144 12.66 6.91 11.73
N GLU A 145 12.84 7.72 10.69
CA GLU A 145 11.85 8.73 10.29
C GLU A 145 10.55 8.09 9.85
N ARG A 146 10.60 7.04 9.02
CA ARG A 146 9.43 6.28 8.61
C ARG A 146 8.63 5.75 9.80
N ILE A 147 9.32 5.09 10.75
CA ILE A 147 8.70 4.54 11.95
C ILE A 147 8.12 5.66 12.82
N THR A 148 8.87 6.75 13.02
CA THR A 148 8.44 7.84 13.91
C THR A 148 7.19 8.52 13.37
N SER A 149 7.19 8.96 12.12
CA SER A 149 6.05 9.67 11.54
C SER A 149 4.80 8.79 11.41
N THR A 150 4.96 7.49 11.14
CA THR A 150 3.82 6.56 11.14
C THR A 150 3.26 6.35 12.55
N LYS A 151 4.12 6.26 13.57
CA LYS A 151 3.68 6.19 14.97
C LYS A 151 2.97 7.45 15.43
N GLU A 152 3.46 8.62 15.05
CA GLU A 152 2.81 9.90 15.33
C GLU A 152 1.39 9.91 14.76
N PHE A 153 1.20 9.50 13.52
CA PHE A 153 -0.11 9.38 12.89
C PHE A 153 -1.02 8.39 13.66
N ARG A 154 -0.51 7.19 13.99
CA ARG A 154 -1.27 6.19 14.77
C ARG A 154 -1.60 6.65 16.17
N THR A 155 -0.72 7.41 16.82
CA THR A 155 -0.96 7.95 18.16
C THR A 155 -2.12 8.95 18.16
N GLU A 156 -2.22 9.76 17.11
CA GLU A 156 -3.27 10.77 17.01
C GLU A 156 -4.62 10.16 16.59
N PHE A 157 -4.63 9.29 15.56
CA PHE A 157 -5.87 8.81 14.93
C PHE A 157 -6.22 7.35 15.26
N GLY A 158 -5.33 6.63 15.93
CA GLY A 158 -5.56 5.23 16.30
C GLY A 158 -5.46 4.26 15.12
N TYR A 159 -6.09 3.09 15.31
CA TYR A 159 -6.01 1.97 14.37
C TYR A 159 -7.31 1.76 13.56
N GLY A 160 -8.26 2.66 13.67
CA GLY A 160 -9.50 2.65 12.88
C GLY A 160 -9.28 3.02 11.41
N VAL A 161 -8.28 3.86 11.15
CA VAL A 161 -7.91 4.29 9.79
C VAL A 161 -7.05 3.21 9.14
N TRP A 162 -7.46 2.73 7.93
CA TRP A 162 -6.60 1.86 7.13
C TRP A 162 -5.44 2.67 6.55
N LEU A 163 -4.21 2.16 6.69
CA LEU A 163 -3.00 2.93 6.43
C LEU A 163 -2.04 2.21 5.48
N HIS A 164 -1.78 2.83 4.33
CA HIS A 164 -0.80 2.40 3.33
C HIS A 164 0.52 3.17 3.48
N GLY A 165 1.65 2.48 3.38
CA GLY A 165 2.97 3.10 3.37
C GLY A 165 3.57 3.13 1.97
N PHE A 166 3.49 4.27 1.27
CA PHE A 166 4.09 4.40 -0.07
C PHE A 166 5.62 4.36 -0.01
N GLY A 167 6.21 3.47 -0.81
CA GLY A 167 7.65 3.33 -0.92
C GLY A 167 8.34 2.82 0.36
N TRP A 168 7.60 2.25 1.29
CA TRP A 168 8.20 1.68 2.51
C TRP A 168 9.07 0.46 2.21
N GLY A 169 8.55 -0.46 1.37
CA GLY A 169 9.21 -1.74 1.10
C GLY A 169 9.08 -2.75 2.26
N VAL A 170 9.68 -3.92 2.10
CA VAL A 170 9.59 -5.06 3.04
C VAL A 170 10.98 -5.54 3.49
N LYS A 171 11.91 -4.67 3.70
CA LYS A 171 13.21 -5.03 4.28
C LYS A 171 13.07 -5.25 5.79
N ASP A 172 14.17 -5.64 6.43
CA ASP A 172 14.29 -5.81 7.88
C ASP A 172 13.60 -4.69 8.69
N GLU A 173 13.46 -3.53 8.09
CA GLU A 173 12.85 -2.32 8.61
C GLU A 173 11.37 -2.46 8.88
N LEU A 174 10.58 -2.95 7.90
CA LEU A 174 9.15 -3.18 8.10
C LEU A 174 8.93 -4.28 9.12
N ALA A 175 9.71 -5.35 9.05
CA ALA A 175 9.68 -6.43 10.01
C ALA A 175 9.98 -5.94 11.43
N GLN A 176 10.97 -5.06 11.60
CA GLN A 176 11.25 -4.43 12.90
C GLN A 176 10.12 -3.52 13.37
N ALA A 177 9.52 -2.76 12.46
CA ALA A 177 8.39 -1.89 12.76
C ALA A 177 7.17 -2.69 13.25
N ILE A 178 6.83 -3.78 12.55
CA ILE A 178 5.72 -4.67 12.93
C ILE A 178 5.97 -5.34 14.28
N ARG A 179 7.21 -5.72 14.59
CA ARG A 179 7.57 -6.27 15.92
C ARG A 179 7.34 -5.26 17.05
N GLN A 180 7.63 -3.99 16.79
CA GLN A 180 7.43 -2.93 17.78
C GLN A 180 5.98 -2.52 17.89
N GLU A 181 5.28 -2.49 16.78
CA GLU A 181 3.88 -2.08 16.67
C GLU A 181 3.16 -2.85 15.56
N PRO A 182 2.50 -3.97 15.88
CA PRO A 182 1.94 -4.89 14.90
C PRO A 182 0.91 -4.29 13.94
N ARG A 183 0.30 -3.14 14.25
CA ARG A 183 -0.67 -2.45 13.38
C ARG A 183 -0.16 -1.12 12.85
N MET A 184 1.15 -0.96 12.75
CA MET A 184 1.73 0.30 12.25
C MET A 184 1.21 0.66 10.86
N LEU A 185 1.21 -0.33 9.94
CA LEU A 185 0.70 -0.21 8.58
C LEU A 185 -0.22 -1.39 8.28
N ASP A 186 -1.24 -1.16 7.46
CA ASP A 186 -2.11 -2.22 6.94
C ASP A 186 -1.58 -2.73 5.60
N SER A 187 -0.90 -1.87 4.83
CA SER A 187 -0.31 -2.25 3.54
C SER A 187 0.91 -1.42 3.16
N VAL A 188 1.68 -1.94 2.21
CA VAL A 188 2.80 -1.24 1.55
C VAL A 188 2.86 -1.61 0.07
N ASP A 189 3.37 -0.69 -0.79
CA ASP A 189 3.74 -1.01 -2.16
C ASP A 189 5.17 -1.60 -2.23
N TYR A 190 5.39 -2.52 -3.16
CA TYR A 190 6.64 -3.28 -3.20
C TYR A 190 7.03 -3.70 -4.61
N SER A 191 8.02 -3.04 -5.20
CA SER A 191 8.58 -3.36 -6.52
C SER A 191 9.90 -4.13 -6.47
N THR A 192 10.60 -4.09 -5.33
CA THR A 192 11.95 -4.66 -5.17
C THR A 192 12.10 -6.11 -5.61
N PRO A 193 11.17 -7.05 -5.36
CA PRO A 193 11.33 -8.43 -5.80
C PRO A 193 11.42 -8.57 -7.31
N VAL A 194 10.65 -7.79 -8.07
CA VAL A 194 10.70 -7.79 -9.54
C VAL A 194 11.98 -7.14 -10.04
N GLN A 195 12.33 -5.98 -9.49
CA GLN A 195 13.57 -5.28 -9.85
C GLN A 195 14.80 -6.14 -9.56
N ALA A 196 14.91 -6.76 -8.38
CA ALA A 196 16.02 -7.62 -8.03
C ALA A 196 16.13 -8.85 -8.95
N ALA A 197 15.00 -9.46 -9.30
CA ALA A 197 14.95 -10.59 -10.22
C ALA A 197 15.35 -10.18 -11.65
N ASP A 198 14.90 -9.01 -12.12
CA ASP A 198 15.24 -8.47 -13.43
C ASP A 198 16.74 -8.18 -13.55
N TYR A 199 17.32 -7.54 -12.57
CA TYR A 199 18.77 -7.25 -12.53
C TYR A 199 19.65 -8.51 -12.38
N SER A 200 19.14 -9.56 -11.76
CA SER A 200 19.90 -10.78 -11.51
C SER A 200 19.94 -11.76 -12.69
N THR A 201 19.05 -11.60 -13.69
CA THR A 201 18.96 -12.53 -14.81
C THR A 201 19.66 -12.01 -16.08
N SER A 202 20.42 -12.88 -16.73
CA SER A 202 21.00 -12.67 -18.06
C SER A 202 20.18 -13.31 -19.17
N THR A 203 19.06 -13.96 -18.85
CA THR A 203 18.20 -14.67 -19.79
C THR A 203 17.44 -13.70 -20.69
N PRO A 204 17.53 -13.78 -22.02
CA PRO A 204 16.83 -12.85 -22.92
C PRO A 204 15.37 -13.25 -23.20
N GLY A 205 14.55 -12.25 -23.59
CA GLY A 205 13.24 -12.46 -24.19
C GLY A 205 12.16 -13.02 -23.27
N SER A 206 11.29 -13.89 -23.81
CA SER A 206 10.13 -14.46 -23.08
C SER A 206 10.52 -15.41 -21.95
N GLU A 207 11.68 -16.05 -22.07
CA GLU A 207 12.23 -16.91 -21.01
C GLU A 207 12.67 -16.06 -19.80
N ARG A 208 13.23 -14.88 -20.06
CA ARG A 208 13.57 -13.90 -19.04
C ARG A 208 12.35 -13.53 -18.18
N MET A 209 11.24 -13.19 -18.83
CA MET A 209 10.00 -12.82 -18.12
C MET A 209 9.49 -13.94 -17.20
N SER A 210 9.61 -15.20 -17.64
CA SER A 210 9.22 -16.35 -16.81
C SER A 210 10.15 -16.54 -15.62
N VAL A 211 11.45 -16.33 -15.81
CA VAL A 211 12.47 -16.41 -14.74
C VAL A 211 12.27 -15.28 -13.74
N VAL A 212 12.10 -14.04 -14.21
CA VAL A 212 11.81 -12.86 -13.36
C VAL A 212 10.56 -13.11 -12.52
N ALA A 213 9.47 -13.55 -13.13
CA ALA A 213 8.22 -13.83 -12.42
C ALA A 213 8.40 -14.93 -11.35
N ALA A 214 9.16 -15.98 -11.66
CA ALA A 214 9.41 -17.06 -10.69
C ALA A 214 10.26 -16.60 -9.50
N GLN A 215 11.32 -15.84 -9.74
CA GLN A 215 12.19 -15.32 -8.71
C GLN A 215 11.49 -14.26 -7.84
N ALA A 216 10.76 -13.34 -8.48
CA ALA A 216 9.96 -12.33 -7.78
C ALA A 216 8.88 -12.98 -6.90
N GLY A 217 8.18 -13.99 -7.43
CA GLY A 217 7.19 -14.74 -6.67
C GLY A 217 7.78 -15.49 -5.47
N ALA A 218 8.98 -16.07 -5.62
CA ALA A 218 9.68 -16.72 -4.52
C ALA A 218 10.05 -15.71 -3.42
N LYS A 219 10.57 -14.54 -3.80
CA LYS A 219 10.91 -13.48 -2.85
C LYS A 219 9.70 -12.90 -2.14
N LEU A 220 8.61 -12.65 -2.87
CA LEU A 220 7.36 -12.18 -2.27
C LEU A 220 6.79 -13.18 -1.25
N ILE A 221 6.85 -14.48 -1.54
CA ILE A 221 6.43 -15.53 -0.59
C ILE A 221 7.33 -15.55 0.65
N GLU A 222 8.64 -15.38 0.50
CA GLU A 222 9.58 -15.27 1.61
C GLU A 222 9.24 -14.07 2.49
N ASP A 223 9.06 -12.90 1.89
CA ASP A 223 8.73 -11.65 2.58
C ASP A 223 7.37 -11.73 3.30
N LEU A 224 6.37 -12.33 2.65
CA LEU A 224 5.06 -12.54 3.23
C LEU A 224 5.11 -13.48 4.45
N ARG A 225 5.94 -14.52 4.41
CA ARG A 225 6.18 -15.40 5.57
C ARG A 225 6.83 -14.65 6.71
N GLU A 226 7.81 -13.82 6.42
CA GLU A 226 8.48 -13.03 7.43
C GLU A 226 7.50 -12.08 8.13
N VAL A 227 6.67 -11.37 7.37
CA VAL A 227 5.62 -10.49 7.91
C VAL A 227 4.58 -11.28 8.70
N GLY A 228 4.11 -12.43 8.20
CA GLY A 228 3.12 -13.27 8.86
C GLY A 228 3.63 -14.02 10.10
N SER A 229 4.94 -14.12 10.31
CA SER A 229 5.52 -14.80 11.47
C SER A 229 5.47 -13.96 12.76
N TYR A 230 5.12 -12.68 12.68
CA TYR A 230 4.99 -11.83 13.86
C TYR A 230 3.63 -12.00 14.55
N PRO A 231 3.53 -11.64 15.85
CA PRO A 231 2.29 -11.75 16.60
C PRO A 231 1.14 -11.04 15.89
N GLN A 232 -0.02 -11.67 15.85
CA GLN A 232 -1.20 -11.06 15.27
C GLN A 232 -1.46 -9.68 15.87
N LYS A 233 -1.86 -8.76 15.03
CA LYS A 233 -2.26 -7.42 15.43
C LYS A 233 -3.38 -7.53 16.47
N ALA A 234 -3.11 -7.11 17.70
CA ALA A 234 -4.16 -6.92 18.67
C ALA A 234 -5.16 -5.89 18.16
N THR A 235 -6.43 -6.20 18.13
CA THR A 235 -7.45 -5.20 17.84
C THR A 235 -7.59 -4.23 19.02
N PRO A 236 -8.16 -3.02 18.83
CA PRO A 236 -8.48 -2.15 19.96
C PRO A 236 -9.37 -2.81 21.01
N ALA A 237 -10.20 -3.78 20.62
CA ALA A 237 -10.98 -4.59 21.54
C ALA A 237 -10.08 -5.51 22.38
N ASP A 238 -9.16 -6.23 21.74
CA ASP A 238 -8.20 -7.12 22.43
C ASP A 238 -7.35 -6.34 23.45
N LEU A 239 -6.95 -5.11 23.10
CA LEU A 239 -6.17 -4.25 23.99
C LEU A 239 -7.01 -3.73 25.18
N ARG A 240 -8.31 -3.47 25.00
CA ARG A 240 -9.22 -3.09 26.08
C ARG A 240 -9.44 -4.25 27.05
N ASP A 241 -9.69 -5.43 26.53
CA ASP A 241 -9.91 -6.66 27.33
C ASP A 241 -8.66 -7.08 28.10
N SER A 242 -7.46 -6.78 27.58
CA SER A 242 -6.19 -7.05 28.26
C SER A 242 -5.83 -6.02 29.33
N GLY A 243 -6.59 -4.95 29.48
CA GLY A 243 -6.33 -3.86 30.43
C GLY A 243 -5.16 -2.95 30.07
N GLN A 244 -4.53 -3.16 28.90
CA GLN A 244 -3.38 -2.36 28.46
C GLN A 244 -3.75 -0.92 28.05
N LEU A 245 -5.00 -0.67 27.66
CA LEU A 245 -5.48 0.69 27.33
C LEU A 245 -5.88 1.50 28.54
N SER A 246 -6.07 0.90 29.71
CA SER A 246 -6.39 1.65 30.95
C SER A 246 -5.20 2.38 31.57
N LEU A 247 -3.98 2.15 31.04
CA LEU A 247 -2.76 2.79 31.52
C LEU A 247 -2.32 4.00 30.69
N ILE A 248 -3.08 4.37 29.62
CA ILE A 248 -2.70 5.43 28.69
C ILE A 248 -3.57 6.70 28.83
N GLY A 249 -4.54 6.69 29.71
CA GLY A 249 -5.46 7.82 29.79
C GLY A 249 -6.07 8.07 31.12
N ASP A 250 -5.32 8.48 32.10
CA ASP A 250 -5.78 9.23 33.28
C ASP A 250 -4.54 9.73 34.04
N ASP A 251 -3.85 10.73 33.47
CA ASP A 251 -3.01 11.68 34.21
C ASP A 251 -3.00 13.05 33.51
#